data_adc4ef1948b295f81d7c5f5acec8e558
#
_entry.id   adc4ef1948b295f81d7c5f5acec8e558
#
_cell.length_a   1.000
_cell.length_b   1.000
_cell.length_c   1.000
_cell.angle_alpha   90.00
_cell.angle_beta   90.00
_cell.angle_gamma   90.00
#
_symmetry.space_group_name_H-M   'P 1'
#
loop_
_entity.id
_entity.type
_entity.pdbx_description
1 polymer ?
#
loop_
_entity_poly.entity_id
_entity_poly.type
_entity_poly.pdbx_seq_one_letter_code
_entity_poly.pdbx_strand_id
1 'polypeptide(L)'
;MINVSRMASAFFLILALTIIRPPGAHAKTITIDDSGTQALEPSVTMRWKNAAPSRSAGSNLMIGTTTIRVRINVMPWLHHAGRIYLSLPAQKPGPIRLSWVAQGRFLPGQVVSGNRVLVYSGPITTPFMEDTLTFQFSVSGTLMGRAVPVTYHFEMDEG
;
A
#
# COMPACT_ATOMS: atom_id res chain seq x y z
N MET A 1 -85.99 3.52 -15.05
CA MET A 1 -84.65 3.63 -15.75
C MET A 1 -83.63 3.92 -14.68
N ILE A 2 -82.92 2.90 -14.29
CA ILE A 2 -81.92 2.98 -13.20
C ILE A 2 -80.55 2.82 -13.84
N ASN A 3 -79.67 3.82 -13.69
CA ASN A 3 -78.35 3.86 -14.25
C ASN A 3 -77.37 3.52 -13.10
N VAL A 4 -76.76 2.33 -13.16
CA VAL A 4 -75.79 1.89 -12.17
C VAL A 4 -74.36 2.21 -12.68
N SER A 5 -73.75 3.22 -12.09
CA SER A 5 -72.36 3.58 -12.34
C SER A 5 -71.43 2.66 -11.53
N ARG A 6 -70.56 1.90 -12.22
CA ARG A 6 -69.53 1.05 -11.62
C ARG A 6 -68.30 1.91 -11.34
N MET A 7 -68.04 2.12 -10.05
CA MET A 7 -66.74 2.63 -9.57
C MET A 7 -65.70 1.50 -9.56
N ALA A 8 -64.72 1.58 -10.43
CA ALA A 8 -63.55 0.72 -10.41
C ALA A 8 -62.50 1.31 -9.45
N SER A 9 -62.32 0.72 -8.29
CA SER A 9 -61.22 1.03 -7.37
C SER A 9 -59.91 0.41 -7.87
N ALA A 10 -59.01 1.24 -8.39
CA ALA A 10 -57.65 0.84 -8.71
C ALA A 10 -56.81 0.82 -7.43
N PHE A 11 -56.49 -0.36 -6.96
CA PHE A 11 -55.52 -0.58 -5.84
C PHE A 11 -54.11 -0.43 -6.41
N PHE A 12 -53.44 0.69 -6.13
CA PHE A 12 -52.01 0.88 -6.41
C PHE A 12 -51.18 0.19 -5.32
N LEU A 13 -50.63 -0.99 -5.62
CA LEU A 13 -49.67 -1.69 -4.76
C LEU A 13 -48.29 -1.07 -4.94
N ILE A 14 -47.88 -0.15 -4.06
CA ILE A 14 -46.54 0.42 -4.03
C ILE A 14 -45.62 -0.62 -3.39
N LEU A 15 -44.87 -1.37 -4.20
CA LEU A 15 -43.82 -2.25 -3.79
C LEU A 15 -42.58 -1.43 -3.38
N ALA A 16 -42.46 -1.12 -2.10
CA ALA A 16 -41.25 -0.47 -1.56
C ALA A 16 -40.08 -1.45 -1.60
N LEU A 17 -39.22 -1.28 -2.61
CA LEU A 17 -37.96 -2.02 -2.75
C LEU A 17 -36.97 -1.46 -1.71
N THR A 18 -36.91 -2.04 -0.52
CA THR A 18 -35.88 -1.75 0.48
C THR A 18 -34.54 -2.26 -0.03
N ILE A 19 -33.69 -1.36 -0.52
CA ILE A 19 -32.29 -1.64 -0.86
C ILE A 19 -31.55 -1.86 0.46
N ILE A 20 -31.41 -3.12 0.88
CA ILE A 20 -30.53 -3.52 1.97
C ILE A 20 -29.10 -3.34 1.46
N ARG A 21 -28.45 -2.22 1.81
CA ARG A 21 -27.02 -2.04 1.63
C ARG A 21 -26.33 -2.98 2.61
N PRO A 22 -25.50 -3.93 2.15
CA PRO A 22 -24.69 -4.72 3.06
C PRO A 22 -23.78 -3.75 3.84
N PRO A 23 -23.60 -3.93 5.16
CA PRO A 23 -22.60 -3.18 5.90
C PRO A 23 -21.27 -3.38 5.18
N GLY A 24 -20.62 -2.29 4.78
CA GLY A 24 -19.30 -2.34 4.15
C GLY A 24 -18.37 -3.08 5.10
N ALA A 25 -17.90 -4.26 4.72
CA ALA A 25 -16.85 -4.95 5.44
C ALA A 25 -15.62 -4.06 5.41
N HIS A 26 -15.36 -3.32 6.48
CA HIS A 26 -14.10 -2.61 6.66
C HIS A 26 -13.03 -3.67 6.87
N ALA A 27 -12.25 -3.92 5.83
CA ALA A 27 -11.07 -4.77 5.96
C ALA A 27 -10.20 -4.22 7.10
N LYS A 28 -9.97 -5.03 8.11
CA LYS A 28 -9.10 -4.65 9.23
C LYS A 28 -7.66 -4.73 8.74
N THR A 29 -6.94 -3.63 8.85
CA THR A 29 -5.50 -3.57 8.53
C THR A 29 -4.70 -3.90 9.78
N ILE A 30 -3.79 -4.86 9.68
CA ILE A 30 -2.91 -5.30 10.76
C ILE A 30 -1.46 -5.17 10.31
N THR A 31 -0.61 -4.57 11.14
CA THR A 31 0.84 -4.54 10.90
C THR A 31 1.41 -5.94 11.08
N ILE A 32 2.19 -6.39 10.10
CA ILE A 32 2.86 -7.68 10.12
C ILE A 32 4.17 -7.56 10.89
N ASP A 33 4.54 -8.60 11.64
CA ASP A 33 5.87 -8.71 12.24
C ASP A 33 6.91 -8.92 11.14
N ASP A 34 7.73 -7.91 10.91
CA ASP A 34 8.82 -7.86 9.95
C ASP A 34 10.20 -7.79 10.61
N SER A 35 10.30 -8.13 11.90
CA SER A 35 11.53 -8.09 12.69
C SER A 35 12.66 -8.96 12.12
N GLY A 36 12.32 -9.95 11.27
CA GLY A 36 13.28 -10.74 10.52
C GLY A 36 13.86 -10.07 9.28
N THR A 37 13.36 -8.89 8.89
CA THR A 37 13.82 -8.15 7.72
C THR A 37 15.16 -7.47 8.00
N GLN A 38 16.10 -7.56 7.05
CA GLN A 38 17.45 -7.04 7.19
C GLN A 38 17.86 -6.23 5.97
N ALA A 39 18.35 -5.01 6.20
CA ALA A 39 19.07 -4.27 5.17
C ALA A 39 20.48 -4.81 5.05
N LEU A 40 20.95 -5.06 3.83
CA LEU A 40 22.34 -5.49 3.59
C LEU A 40 23.34 -4.38 3.92
N GLU A 41 22.90 -3.13 3.76
CA GLU A 41 23.67 -1.94 4.10
C GLU A 41 22.89 -1.10 5.12
N PRO A 42 23.49 -0.72 6.26
CA PRO A 42 22.80 0.03 7.31
C PRO A 42 22.50 1.48 6.92
N SER A 43 23.13 1.98 5.86
CA SER A 43 22.96 3.34 5.37
C SER A 43 22.96 3.39 3.85
N VAL A 44 22.18 4.33 3.30
CA VAL A 44 22.06 4.54 1.85
C VAL A 44 22.79 5.82 1.47
N THR A 45 23.81 5.70 0.60
CA THR A 45 24.50 6.85 0.04
C THR A 45 23.65 7.48 -1.07
N MET A 46 23.27 8.73 -0.87
CA MET A 46 22.47 9.48 -1.83
C MET A 46 23.38 10.22 -2.83
N ARG A 47 23.00 10.20 -4.12
CA ARG A 47 23.69 10.92 -5.21
C ARG A 47 22.68 11.76 -5.96
N TRP A 48 23.14 12.83 -6.58
CA TRP A 48 22.34 13.60 -7.52
C TRP A 48 21.93 12.72 -8.70
N LYS A 49 20.65 12.76 -9.05
CA LYS A 49 20.12 12.04 -10.22
C LYS A 49 20.73 12.60 -11.52
N ASN A 50 20.95 13.91 -11.59
CA ASN A 50 21.52 14.61 -12.71
C ASN A 50 22.88 15.20 -12.31
N ALA A 51 23.83 15.25 -13.26
CA ALA A 51 25.21 15.70 -13.01
C ALA A 51 25.32 17.17 -12.59
N ALA A 52 24.33 18.00 -12.92
CA ALA A 52 24.28 19.40 -12.49
C ALA A 52 22.90 19.73 -11.91
N PRO A 53 22.85 20.43 -10.76
CA PRO A 53 21.60 20.97 -10.24
C PRO A 53 21.01 21.95 -11.26
N SER A 54 19.74 21.75 -11.61
CA SER A 54 19.00 22.65 -12.49
C SER A 54 18.18 23.62 -11.65
N ARG A 55 17.96 24.83 -12.18
CA ARG A 55 17.04 25.81 -11.57
C ARG A 55 15.58 25.40 -11.67
N SER A 56 15.25 24.37 -12.45
CA SER A 56 13.90 23.86 -12.59
C SER A 56 13.49 23.06 -11.36
N ALA A 57 12.38 23.41 -10.76
CA ALA A 57 11.78 22.65 -9.67
C ALA A 57 11.54 21.19 -10.13
N GLY A 58 12.01 20.22 -9.36
CA GLY A 58 11.87 18.79 -9.67
C GLY A 58 13.09 18.14 -10.33
N SER A 59 14.06 18.87 -10.85
CA SER A 59 15.30 18.31 -11.39
C SER A 59 16.37 18.05 -10.33
N ASN A 60 16.23 18.62 -9.14
CA ASN A 60 17.15 18.48 -8.01
C ASN A 60 16.78 17.28 -7.15
N LEU A 61 16.70 16.10 -7.77
CA LEU A 61 16.45 14.86 -7.08
C LEU A 61 17.76 14.16 -6.73
N MET A 62 17.78 13.62 -5.52
CA MET A 62 18.81 12.68 -5.09
C MET A 62 18.22 11.28 -5.08
N ILE A 63 19.04 10.33 -5.51
CA ILE A 63 18.71 8.92 -5.52
C ILE A 63 19.74 8.13 -4.71
N GLY A 64 19.25 7.08 -4.05
CA GLY A 64 20.10 6.12 -3.37
C GLY A 64 19.46 4.74 -3.47
N THR A 65 20.30 3.70 -3.50
CA THR A 65 19.83 2.32 -3.66
C THR A 65 20.37 1.48 -2.53
N THR A 66 19.57 0.55 -2.04
CA THR A 66 19.97 -0.50 -1.11
C THR A 66 19.20 -1.77 -1.38
N THR A 67 19.75 -2.90 -0.94
CA THR A 67 19.08 -4.19 -1.01
C THR A 67 18.65 -4.61 0.38
N ILE A 68 17.42 -5.08 0.50
CA ILE A 68 16.89 -5.64 1.75
C ILE A 68 16.47 -7.08 1.53
N ARG A 69 16.74 -7.91 2.53
CA ARG A 69 16.17 -9.24 2.64
C ARG A 69 14.96 -9.15 3.54
N VAL A 70 13.79 -9.27 2.93
CA VAL A 70 12.52 -9.23 3.64
C VAL A 70 12.23 -10.60 4.21
N ARG A 71 11.84 -10.64 5.49
CA ARG A 71 11.26 -11.81 6.13
C ARG A 71 10.14 -11.37 7.05
N ILE A 72 8.91 -11.70 6.67
CA ILE A 72 7.70 -11.34 7.41
C ILE A 72 7.01 -12.59 7.96
N ASN A 73 6.47 -12.45 9.17
CA ASN A 73 5.73 -13.52 9.83
C ASN A 73 4.24 -13.43 9.45
N VAL A 74 3.78 -14.36 8.62
CA VAL A 74 2.41 -14.45 8.15
C VAL A 74 1.66 -15.66 8.72
N MET A 75 2.22 -16.30 9.75
CA MET A 75 1.64 -17.47 10.41
C MET A 75 0.16 -17.26 10.84
N PRO A 76 -0.27 -16.09 11.35
CA PRO A 76 -1.67 -15.90 11.73
C PRO A 76 -2.66 -16.06 10.58
N TRP A 77 -2.22 -15.92 9.33
CA TRP A 77 -3.04 -16.00 8.12
C TRP A 77 -2.76 -17.26 7.28
N LEU A 78 -2.06 -18.23 7.87
CA LEU A 78 -1.72 -19.49 7.19
C LEU A 78 -2.99 -20.19 6.69
N HIS A 79 -2.96 -20.68 5.45
CA HIS A 79 -4.08 -21.30 4.72
C HIS A 79 -5.23 -20.37 4.33
N HIS A 80 -5.08 -19.05 4.53
CA HIS A 80 -6.02 -18.04 4.05
C HIS A 80 -5.46 -17.29 2.84
N ALA A 81 -6.34 -16.67 2.07
CA ALA A 81 -5.91 -15.67 1.10
C ALA A 81 -5.61 -14.35 1.82
N GLY A 82 -4.53 -13.69 1.43
CA GLY A 82 -4.12 -12.44 2.04
C GLY A 82 -3.69 -11.41 1.00
N ARG A 83 -3.80 -10.14 1.37
CA ARG A 83 -3.26 -9.00 0.63
C ARG A 83 -2.28 -8.25 1.52
N ILE A 84 -1.01 -8.26 1.11
CA ILE A 84 0.08 -7.62 1.85
C ILE A 84 0.45 -6.33 1.16
N TYR A 85 0.60 -5.28 1.95
CA TYR A 85 0.98 -3.94 1.49
C TYR A 85 2.32 -3.53 2.12
N LEU A 86 3.14 -2.84 1.35
CA LEU A 86 4.25 -2.06 1.88
C LEU A 86 3.75 -0.65 2.18
N SER A 87 3.82 -0.27 3.42
CA SER A 87 3.42 1.04 3.95
C SER A 87 4.66 1.89 4.20
N LEU A 88 4.66 3.10 3.67
CA LEU A 88 5.69 4.10 3.91
C LEU A 88 5.04 5.29 4.61
N PRO A 89 5.09 5.38 5.93
CA PRO A 89 4.52 6.49 6.68
C PRO A 89 5.02 7.86 6.21
N ALA A 90 4.29 8.90 6.54
CA ALA A 90 4.72 10.27 6.24
C ALA A 90 6.10 10.56 6.87
N GLN A 91 7.03 11.04 6.06
CA GLN A 91 8.41 11.31 6.47
C GLN A 91 8.62 12.80 6.68
N LYS A 92 9.47 13.14 7.63
CA LYS A 92 9.97 14.52 7.81
C LYS A 92 11.46 14.56 7.44
N PRO A 93 11.93 15.60 6.80
CA PRO A 93 11.33 16.91 6.54
C PRO A 93 10.49 17.02 5.25
N GLY A 94 10.34 15.98 4.47
CA GLY A 94 9.55 16.05 3.23
C GLY A 94 9.24 14.69 2.61
N PRO A 95 8.50 14.67 1.50
CA PRO A 95 8.08 13.42 0.88
C PRO A 95 9.28 12.66 0.31
N ILE A 96 9.28 11.36 0.58
CA ILE A 96 10.21 10.38 0.00
C ILE A 96 9.42 9.52 -0.98
N ARG A 97 9.99 9.28 -2.15
CA ARG A 97 9.52 8.25 -3.07
C ARG A 97 10.42 7.03 -2.93
N LEU A 98 9.80 5.89 -2.72
CA LEU A 98 10.44 4.58 -2.70
C LEU A 98 9.93 3.77 -3.87
N SER A 99 10.82 3.26 -4.71
CA SER A 99 10.51 2.25 -5.72
C SER A 99 11.33 0.99 -5.47
N TRP A 100 10.82 -0.16 -5.91
CA TRP A 100 11.53 -1.42 -5.73
C TRP A 100 11.27 -2.40 -6.86
N VAL A 101 12.23 -3.29 -7.04
CA VAL A 101 12.10 -4.54 -7.76
C VAL A 101 12.25 -5.69 -6.77
N ALA A 102 11.53 -6.78 -7.01
CA ALA A 102 11.55 -7.97 -6.19
C ALA A 102 12.17 -9.13 -6.98
N GLN A 103 12.84 -10.04 -6.29
CA GLN A 103 13.45 -11.22 -6.91
C GLN A 103 12.58 -12.48 -6.77
N GLY A 104 11.62 -12.47 -5.85
CA GLY A 104 10.78 -13.61 -5.51
C GLY A 104 9.30 -13.40 -5.80
N ARG A 105 8.49 -13.49 -4.73
CA ARG A 105 7.02 -13.51 -4.83
C ARG A 105 6.38 -12.13 -4.76
N PHE A 106 7.10 -11.13 -4.28
CA PHE A 106 6.54 -9.81 -4.12
C PHE A 106 6.42 -9.08 -5.46
N LEU A 107 5.40 -8.30 -5.59
CA LEU A 107 5.18 -7.45 -6.75
C LEU A 107 6.14 -6.25 -6.71
N PRO A 108 6.78 -5.90 -7.82
CA PRO A 108 7.51 -4.64 -7.91
C PRO A 108 6.54 -3.46 -7.81
N GLY A 109 7.05 -2.30 -7.37
CA GLY A 109 6.17 -1.14 -7.23
C GLY A 109 6.88 0.13 -6.83
N GLN A 110 6.08 1.13 -6.54
CA GLN A 110 6.53 2.40 -5.98
C GLN A 110 5.49 2.96 -5.01
N VAL A 111 5.97 3.64 -3.99
CA VAL A 111 5.14 4.32 -2.99
C VAL A 111 5.74 5.69 -2.66
N VAL A 112 4.88 6.65 -2.35
CA VAL A 112 5.28 7.95 -1.79
C VAL A 112 4.91 7.94 -0.32
N SER A 113 5.76 8.51 0.53
CA SER A 113 5.52 8.59 1.97
C SER A 113 4.13 9.15 2.29
N GLY A 114 3.47 8.55 3.28
CA GLY A 114 2.06 8.75 3.61
C GLY A 114 1.10 7.77 2.93
N ASN A 115 1.60 6.84 2.10
CA ASN A 115 0.77 5.86 1.37
C ASN A 115 1.26 4.43 1.57
N ARG A 116 0.46 3.48 1.11
CA ARG A 116 0.79 2.06 1.01
C ARG A 116 0.50 1.51 -0.39
N VAL A 117 1.19 0.45 -0.77
CA VAL A 117 1.04 -0.20 -2.08
C VAL A 117 1.05 -1.70 -1.92
N LEU A 118 0.19 -2.39 -2.66
CA LEU A 118 0.09 -3.86 -2.66
C LEU A 118 1.41 -4.48 -3.15
N VAL A 119 1.97 -5.39 -2.35
CA VAL A 119 3.17 -6.15 -2.68
C VAL A 119 2.92 -7.64 -2.84
N TYR A 120 1.79 -8.15 -2.35
CA TYR A 120 1.41 -9.54 -2.52
C TYR A 120 -0.11 -9.70 -2.45
N SER A 121 -0.64 -10.59 -3.29
CA SER A 121 -2.04 -11.04 -3.21
C SER A 121 -2.12 -12.50 -3.59
N GLY A 122 -2.63 -13.33 -2.69
CA GLY A 122 -2.75 -14.77 -2.94
C GLY A 122 -2.82 -15.61 -1.67
N PRO A 123 -2.75 -16.94 -1.79
CA PRO A 123 -2.81 -17.86 -0.66
C PRO A 123 -1.53 -17.80 0.18
N ILE A 124 -1.68 -17.75 1.50
CA ILE A 124 -0.58 -17.86 2.46
C ILE A 124 -0.35 -19.35 2.73
N THR A 125 0.74 -19.89 2.21
CA THR A 125 1.05 -21.32 2.28
C THR A 125 2.19 -21.67 3.21
N THR A 126 2.91 -20.65 3.71
CA THR A 126 4.06 -20.81 4.62
C THR A 126 3.96 -19.82 5.77
N PRO A 127 4.46 -20.15 6.97
CA PRO A 127 4.39 -19.27 8.13
C PRO A 127 5.24 -18.00 7.98
N PHE A 128 6.26 -18.03 7.13
CA PHE A 128 7.09 -16.89 6.79
C PHE A 128 7.09 -16.67 5.29
N MET A 129 7.08 -15.42 4.88
CA MET A 129 7.34 -15.02 3.51
C MET A 129 8.68 -14.29 3.44
N GLU A 130 9.50 -14.71 2.48
CA GLU A 130 10.83 -14.15 2.26
C GLU A 130 10.97 -13.70 0.82
N ASP A 131 11.65 -12.58 0.65
CA ASP A 131 12.01 -12.04 -0.66
C ASP A 131 13.24 -11.13 -0.55
N THR A 132 13.87 -10.84 -1.67
CA THR A 132 14.92 -9.84 -1.77
C THR A 132 14.44 -8.67 -2.60
N LEU A 133 14.38 -7.50 -1.99
CA LEU A 133 13.95 -6.27 -2.64
C LEU A 133 15.14 -5.33 -2.84
N THR A 134 15.29 -4.81 -4.04
CA THR A 134 16.21 -3.69 -4.30
C THR A 134 15.41 -2.40 -4.26
N PHE A 135 15.63 -1.62 -3.21
CA PHE A 135 14.99 -0.33 -2.98
C PHE A 135 15.77 0.78 -3.67
N GLN A 136 15.04 1.69 -4.30
CA GLN A 136 15.58 2.97 -4.77
C GLN A 136 14.79 4.10 -4.13
N PHE A 137 15.47 4.88 -3.30
CA PHE A 137 14.94 6.10 -2.70
C PHE A 137 15.13 7.28 -3.63
N SER A 138 14.16 8.18 -3.67
CA SER A 138 14.25 9.45 -4.37
C SER A 138 13.69 10.56 -3.47
N VAL A 139 14.50 11.57 -3.23
CA VAL A 139 14.17 12.71 -2.36
C VAL A 139 14.57 14.02 -3.03
N SER A 140 13.94 15.13 -2.60
CA SER A 140 14.38 16.45 -3.02
C SER A 140 15.77 16.78 -2.45
N GLY A 141 16.66 17.29 -3.26
CA GLY A 141 18.01 17.69 -2.84
C GLY A 141 18.04 18.85 -1.85
N THR A 142 16.92 19.54 -1.61
CA THR A 142 16.79 20.56 -0.56
C THR A 142 16.84 19.96 0.85
N LEU A 143 16.70 18.64 0.95
CA LEU A 143 16.75 17.90 2.23
C LEU A 143 18.17 17.46 2.62
N MET A 144 19.19 17.93 1.89
CA MET A 144 20.58 17.56 2.10
C MET A 144 21.15 18.03 3.45
N GLY A 145 22.04 17.21 3.99
CA GLY A 145 22.89 17.53 5.15
C GLY A 145 22.47 16.86 6.47
N ARG A 146 21.43 16.04 6.47
CA ARG A 146 21.03 15.22 7.63
C ARG A 146 20.76 13.78 7.23
N ALA A 147 21.20 12.84 8.06
CA ALA A 147 20.72 11.48 7.99
C ALA A 147 19.22 11.47 8.30
N VAL A 148 18.40 10.98 7.39
CA VAL A 148 16.96 10.86 7.59
C VAL A 148 16.66 9.38 7.77
N PRO A 149 16.20 8.94 8.95
CA PRO A 149 15.76 7.58 9.14
C PRO A 149 14.48 7.37 8.30
N VAL A 150 14.48 6.35 7.46
CA VAL A 150 13.30 5.95 6.69
C VAL A 150 12.69 4.73 7.35
N THR A 151 11.47 4.88 7.81
CA THR A 151 10.69 3.79 8.39
C THR A 151 9.67 3.31 7.38
N TYR A 152 9.59 2.01 7.19
CA TYR A 152 8.55 1.33 6.42
C TYR A 152 8.09 0.11 7.22
N HIS A 153 6.94 -0.44 6.89
CA HIS A 153 6.43 -1.68 7.47
C HIS A 153 5.50 -2.40 6.51
N PHE A 154 5.21 -3.65 6.80
CA PHE A 154 4.27 -4.45 6.04
C PHE A 154 2.93 -4.54 6.78
N GLU A 155 1.84 -4.49 6.02
CA GLU A 155 0.47 -4.55 6.53
C GLU A 155 -0.30 -5.65 5.81
N MET A 156 -1.21 -6.31 6.55
CA MET A 156 -2.18 -7.27 6.01
C MET A 156 -3.58 -6.68 6.09
N ASP A 157 -4.31 -6.72 4.98
CA ASP A 157 -5.75 -6.53 5.02
C ASP A 157 -6.44 -7.89 5.19
N GLU A 158 -7.16 -8.04 6.30
CA GLU A 158 -8.06 -9.17 6.51
C GLU A 158 -9.33 -8.92 5.68
N GLY A 159 -9.55 -9.82 4.71
CA GLY A 159 -10.71 -9.78 3.83
C GLY A 159 -11.95 -10.38 4.45
#